data_3b8e02a70e3bba702964a9d2b8eef3a6
#
_entry.id   3b8e02a70e3bba702964a9d2b8eef3a6
#
_cell.length_a   1.000
_cell.length_b   1.000
_cell.length_c   1.000
_cell.angle_alpha   90.00
_cell.angle_beta   90.00
_cell.angle_gamma   90.00
#
_symmetry.space_group_name_H-M   'P 1'
#
loop_
_entity.id
_entity.type
_entity.pdbx_description
1 polymer ?
#
loop_
_entity_poly.entity_id
_entity_poly.type
_entity_poly.pdbx_seq_one_letter_code
_entity_poly.pdbx_strand_id
1 'polypeptide(L)'
;MIHQYKSNGYAIVLDVNSGSVHVVDDIVYDCIALLDQGCSNEEVTEKLSASYSGEDLKTALKEIQELTDEGMLFTEDIYENAIEHFKERPTVVKALCLHIAHDCNLACKYCFAEEGEYHGRRALMSYEVGKKALDFLIANSGSRRNLEVDFFGGEPLMNWQVVKDLVAYGREQEKIHNKHFRFTVTTNGVLLND
;
A
#
# COMPACT_ATOMS: atom_id res chain seq x y z
N MET A 1 11.45 16.43 -3.47
CA MET A 1 12.10 15.29 -4.23
C MET A 1 11.30 15.05 -5.49
N ILE A 2 11.96 15.12 -6.64
CA ILE A 2 11.34 14.89 -7.96
C ILE A 2 11.76 13.52 -8.48
N HIS A 3 10.82 12.78 -9.04
CA HIS A 3 11.08 11.52 -9.72
C HIS A 3 10.58 11.62 -11.17
N GLN A 4 11.49 11.43 -12.11
CA GLN A 4 11.23 11.54 -13.55
C GLN A 4 11.43 10.21 -14.25
N TYR A 5 10.50 9.84 -15.14
CA TYR A 5 10.64 8.66 -15.99
C TYR A 5 9.80 8.78 -17.28
N LYS A 6 10.14 7.98 -18.28
CA LYS A 6 9.36 7.87 -19.51
C LYS A 6 8.70 6.51 -19.59
N SER A 7 7.41 6.47 -19.89
CA SER A 7 6.63 5.23 -20.03
C SER A 7 5.57 5.39 -21.12
N ASN A 8 5.45 4.37 -21.98
CA ASN A 8 4.45 4.33 -23.06
C ASN A 8 4.40 5.59 -23.94
N GLY A 9 5.54 6.25 -24.18
CA GLY A 9 5.64 7.48 -24.98
C GLY A 9 5.31 8.77 -24.22
N TYR A 10 5.03 8.70 -22.92
CA TYR A 10 4.81 9.87 -22.08
C TYR A 10 6.04 10.17 -21.20
N ALA A 11 6.39 11.44 -21.07
CA ALA A 11 7.32 11.92 -20.07
C ALA A 11 6.52 12.27 -18.79
N ILE A 12 6.86 11.63 -17.68
CA ILE A 12 6.13 11.72 -16.42
C ILE A 12 7.04 12.29 -15.35
N VAL A 13 6.52 13.22 -14.58
CA VAL A 13 7.17 13.85 -13.44
C VAL A 13 6.28 13.67 -12.21
N LEU A 14 6.85 13.07 -11.15
CA LEU A 14 6.20 12.92 -9.86
C LEU A 14 6.91 13.81 -8.84
N ASP A 15 6.20 14.73 -8.22
CA ASP A 15 6.64 15.35 -6.99
C ASP A 15 6.24 14.48 -5.80
N VAL A 16 7.23 13.87 -5.16
CA VAL A 16 7.01 12.88 -4.10
C VAL A 16 6.37 13.50 -2.86
N ASN A 17 6.68 14.76 -2.56
CA ASN A 17 6.22 15.41 -1.33
C ASN A 17 4.76 15.89 -1.43
N SER A 18 4.35 16.45 -2.58
CA SER A 18 2.96 16.82 -2.84
C SER A 18 2.11 15.64 -3.30
N GLY A 19 2.73 14.60 -3.88
CA GLY A 19 2.05 13.49 -4.56
C GLY A 19 1.50 13.85 -5.93
N SER A 20 1.84 15.01 -6.48
CA SER A 20 1.39 15.48 -7.79
C SER A 20 2.11 14.73 -8.91
N VAL A 21 1.35 14.33 -9.94
CA VAL A 21 1.87 13.64 -11.13
C VAL A 21 1.54 14.46 -12.36
N HIS A 22 2.57 14.81 -13.12
CA HIS A 22 2.46 15.62 -14.33
C HIS A 22 2.89 14.80 -15.55
N VAL A 23 2.12 14.91 -16.63
CA VAL A 23 2.55 14.46 -17.97
C VAL A 23 3.01 15.74 -18.70
N VAL A 24 4.26 15.76 -19.08
CA VAL A 24 4.91 16.94 -19.65
C VAL A 24 5.50 16.63 -21.03
N ASP A 25 5.84 17.65 -21.78
CA ASP A 25 6.63 17.53 -23.01
C ASP A 25 8.13 17.36 -22.70
N ASP A 26 8.92 17.11 -23.76
CA ASP A 26 10.36 16.88 -23.60
C ASP A 26 11.11 18.12 -23.10
N ILE A 27 10.68 19.32 -23.46
CA ILE A 27 11.34 20.57 -23.03
C ILE A 27 11.14 20.81 -21.53
N VAL A 28 9.93 20.65 -21.02
CA VAL A 28 9.62 20.78 -19.60
C VAL A 28 10.32 19.67 -18.81
N TYR A 29 10.34 18.44 -19.33
CA TYR A 29 11.05 17.32 -18.72
C TYR A 29 12.56 17.59 -18.55
N ASP A 30 13.22 18.09 -19.60
CA ASP A 30 14.65 18.42 -19.56
C ASP A 30 14.95 19.62 -18.66
N CYS A 31 14.08 20.66 -18.65
CA CYS A 31 14.18 21.78 -17.73
C CYS A 31 14.10 21.33 -16.26
N ILE A 32 13.11 20.51 -15.91
CA ILE A 32 12.93 19.99 -14.56
C ILE A 32 14.15 19.18 -14.12
N ALA A 33 14.73 18.38 -15.02
CA ALA A 33 15.91 17.58 -14.72
C ALA A 33 17.14 18.44 -14.30
N LEU A 34 17.30 19.61 -14.91
CA LEU A 34 18.38 20.51 -14.57
C LEU A 34 18.08 21.34 -13.31
N LEU A 35 16.82 21.76 -13.14
CA LEU A 35 16.39 22.47 -11.94
C LEU A 35 16.53 21.60 -10.68
N ASP A 36 16.17 20.31 -10.75
CA ASP A 36 16.32 19.36 -9.64
C ASP A 36 17.80 19.11 -9.26
N GLN A 37 18.73 19.34 -10.20
CA GLN A 37 20.18 19.36 -9.96
C GLN A 37 20.70 20.66 -9.35
N GLY A 38 19.83 21.64 -9.13
CA GLY A 38 20.17 22.94 -8.55
C GLY A 38 20.63 24.01 -9.55
N CYS A 39 20.41 23.80 -10.87
CA CYS A 39 20.69 24.83 -11.87
C CYS A 39 19.73 26.01 -11.74
N SER A 40 20.22 27.23 -11.98
CA SER A 40 19.37 28.41 -12.13
C SER A 40 18.65 28.43 -13.48
N ASN A 41 17.60 29.26 -13.61
CA ASN A 41 16.85 29.39 -14.88
C ASN A 41 17.78 29.86 -16.03
N GLU A 42 18.78 30.70 -15.73
CA GLU A 42 19.78 31.16 -16.70
C GLU A 42 20.65 29.99 -17.16
N GLU A 43 21.14 29.17 -16.23
CA GLU A 43 21.95 27.97 -16.53
C GLU A 43 21.18 26.93 -17.33
N VAL A 44 19.90 26.72 -17.00
CA VAL A 44 18.99 25.84 -17.77
C VAL A 44 18.86 26.35 -19.21
N THR A 45 18.62 27.66 -19.37
CA THR A 45 18.46 28.28 -20.70
C THR A 45 19.76 28.14 -21.51
N GLU A 46 20.91 28.38 -20.90
CA GLU A 46 22.22 28.24 -21.58
C GLU A 46 22.46 26.78 -22.02
N LYS A 47 22.27 25.83 -21.11
CA LYS A 47 22.52 24.40 -21.38
C LYS A 47 21.61 23.80 -22.45
N LEU A 48 20.36 24.25 -22.51
CA LEU A 48 19.36 23.71 -23.43
C LEU A 48 19.20 24.54 -24.71
N SER A 49 19.90 25.67 -24.87
CA SER A 49 19.83 26.57 -26.04
C SER A 49 20.20 25.91 -27.38
N ALA A 50 20.98 24.82 -27.34
CA ALA A 50 21.33 24.04 -28.53
C ALA A 50 20.18 23.13 -29.03
N SER A 51 19.23 22.77 -28.14
CA SER A 51 18.16 21.83 -28.40
C SER A 51 16.78 22.48 -28.56
N TYR A 52 16.56 23.62 -27.92
CA TYR A 52 15.27 24.32 -27.88
C TYR A 52 15.41 25.80 -28.15
N SER A 53 14.34 26.44 -28.65
CA SER A 53 14.34 27.88 -28.87
C SER A 53 14.26 28.63 -27.54
N GLY A 54 14.81 29.86 -27.49
CA GLY A 54 14.78 30.68 -26.27
C GLY A 54 13.35 31.07 -25.85
N GLU A 55 12.39 31.15 -26.79
CA GLU A 55 10.99 31.42 -26.51
C GLU A 55 10.30 30.22 -25.86
N ASP A 56 10.54 29.01 -26.37
CA ASP A 56 9.99 27.78 -25.83
C ASP A 56 10.55 27.51 -24.42
N LEU A 57 11.86 27.70 -24.21
CA LEU A 57 12.49 27.59 -22.88
C LEU A 57 11.89 28.55 -21.87
N LYS A 58 11.64 29.80 -22.29
CA LYS A 58 11.01 30.81 -21.41
C LYS A 58 9.58 30.41 -21.04
N THR A 59 8.83 29.84 -21.98
CA THR A 59 7.46 29.34 -21.74
C THR A 59 7.48 28.16 -20.78
N ALA A 60 8.34 27.17 -21.02
CA ALA A 60 8.50 25.99 -20.16
C ALA A 60 8.88 26.37 -18.71
N LEU A 61 9.87 27.28 -18.54
CA LEU A 61 10.29 27.74 -17.21
C LEU A 61 9.17 28.50 -16.49
N LYS A 62 8.33 29.24 -17.23
CA LYS A 62 7.17 29.92 -16.64
C LYS A 62 6.11 28.92 -16.16
N GLU A 63 5.79 27.90 -16.95
CA GLU A 63 4.86 26.83 -16.54
C GLU A 63 5.37 26.05 -15.31
N ILE A 64 6.67 25.75 -15.27
CA ILE A 64 7.32 25.12 -14.10
C ILE A 64 7.19 26.02 -12.85
N GLN A 65 7.39 27.33 -13.02
CA GLN A 65 7.24 28.27 -11.92
C GLN A 65 5.80 28.33 -11.41
N GLU A 66 4.80 28.36 -12.32
CA GLU A 66 3.38 28.34 -11.95
C GLU A 66 3.03 27.09 -11.13
N LEU A 67 3.48 25.88 -11.54
CA LEU A 67 3.29 24.65 -10.78
C LEU A 67 4.00 24.68 -9.42
N THR A 68 5.15 25.34 -9.34
CA THR A 68 5.89 25.49 -8.08
C THR A 68 5.15 26.43 -7.13
N ASP A 69 4.65 27.56 -7.62
CA ASP A 69 3.88 28.53 -6.84
C ASP A 69 2.54 27.94 -6.34
N GLU A 70 1.96 27.02 -7.09
CA GLU A 70 0.75 26.27 -6.71
C GLU A 70 1.04 25.11 -5.73
N GLY A 71 2.30 24.86 -5.38
CA GLY A 71 2.68 23.80 -4.47
C GLY A 71 2.50 22.39 -5.06
N MET A 72 2.61 22.24 -6.37
CA MET A 72 2.48 20.98 -7.09
C MET A 72 3.82 20.46 -7.65
N LEU A 73 4.89 21.27 -7.58
CA LEU A 73 6.22 20.90 -8.05
C LEU A 73 7.29 21.52 -7.13
N PHE A 74 8.40 20.82 -6.93
CA PHE A 74 9.52 21.22 -6.05
C PHE A 74 9.08 21.52 -4.61
N THR A 75 8.12 20.76 -4.09
CA THR A 75 7.58 20.98 -2.75
C THR A 75 8.53 20.51 -1.65
N GLU A 76 8.47 21.15 -0.50
CA GLU A 76 9.22 20.75 0.70
C GLU A 76 8.60 19.53 1.38
N ASP A 77 9.43 18.72 2.02
CA ASP A 77 8.97 17.62 2.87
C ASP A 77 8.52 18.16 4.24
N ILE A 78 7.24 18.46 4.36
CA ILE A 78 6.65 18.92 5.63
C ILE A 78 6.62 17.83 6.72
N TYR A 79 6.91 16.56 6.35
CA TYR A 79 6.90 15.42 7.26
C TYR A 79 8.30 14.95 7.67
N GLU A 80 9.37 15.56 7.17
CA GLU A 80 10.76 15.17 7.48
C GLU A 80 11.00 15.07 8.99
N ASN A 81 10.54 16.06 9.75
CA ASN A 81 10.64 16.06 11.20
C ASN A 81 9.61 15.17 11.93
N ALA A 82 8.57 14.71 11.23
CA ALA A 82 7.56 13.83 11.81
C ALA A 82 8.04 12.37 11.91
N ILE A 83 9.08 11.99 11.18
CA ILE A 83 9.65 10.62 11.17
C ILE A 83 10.11 10.21 12.59
N GLU A 84 10.68 11.11 13.37
CA GLU A 84 11.11 10.81 14.74
C GLU A 84 9.94 10.42 15.63
N HIS A 85 8.81 11.09 15.50
CA HIS A 85 7.59 10.74 16.23
C HIS A 85 7.00 9.37 15.84
N PHE A 86 7.24 8.90 14.61
CA PHE A 86 6.83 7.56 14.20
C PHE A 86 7.66 6.46 14.86
N LYS A 87 8.94 6.70 15.14
CA LYS A 87 9.83 5.75 15.83
C LYS A 87 9.42 5.51 17.28
N GLU A 88 8.81 6.50 17.91
CA GLU A 88 8.37 6.45 19.32
C GLU A 88 6.98 5.84 19.51
N ARG A 89 6.24 5.58 18.44
CA ARG A 89 4.90 5.01 18.55
C ARG A 89 4.95 3.56 19.02
N PRO A 90 4.19 3.19 20.06
CA PRO A 90 4.10 1.80 20.48
C PRO A 90 3.54 0.95 19.32
N THR A 91 4.20 -0.15 19.04
CA THR A 91 3.72 -1.11 18.04
C THR A 91 2.49 -1.82 18.58
N VAL A 92 1.35 -1.64 17.94
CA VAL A 92 0.11 -2.33 18.26
C VAL A 92 -0.35 -3.16 17.07
N VAL A 93 -0.84 -4.36 17.34
CA VAL A 93 -1.38 -5.24 16.31
C VAL A 93 -2.81 -4.79 15.99
N LYS A 94 -3.08 -4.54 14.69
CA LYS A 94 -4.41 -4.13 14.21
C LYS A 94 -5.17 -5.29 13.60
N ALA A 95 -4.47 -6.16 12.90
CA ALA A 95 -5.08 -7.17 12.04
C ALA A 95 -4.30 -8.48 12.05
N LEU A 96 -4.99 -9.57 11.79
CA LEU A 96 -4.41 -10.88 11.49
C LEU A 96 -4.99 -11.42 10.20
N CYS A 97 -4.14 -12.06 9.40
CA CYS A 97 -4.54 -12.94 8.33
C CYS A 97 -4.34 -14.38 8.81
N LEU A 98 -5.42 -15.13 8.97
CA LEU A 98 -5.42 -16.50 9.46
C LEU A 98 -5.52 -17.47 8.29
N HIS A 99 -4.47 -18.21 8.04
CA HIS A 99 -4.49 -19.31 7.07
C HIS A 99 -5.26 -20.49 7.65
N ILE A 100 -6.58 -20.46 7.46
CA ILE A 100 -7.52 -21.45 8.03
C ILE A 100 -7.36 -22.83 7.40
N ALA A 101 -6.95 -22.86 6.12
CA ALA A 101 -6.71 -24.08 5.40
C ALA A 101 -5.43 -23.96 4.55
N HIS A 102 -4.49 -24.88 4.75
CA HIS A 102 -3.40 -25.19 3.84
C HIS A 102 -3.84 -26.35 2.93
N ASP A 103 -4.98 -26.19 2.28
CA ASP A 103 -5.59 -27.07 1.32
C ASP A 103 -6.59 -26.29 0.44
N CYS A 104 -6.79 -26.73 -0.79
CA CYS A 104 -7.71 -26.08 -1.73
C CYS A 104 -8.42 -27.12 -2.59
N ASN A 105 -9.66 -26.84 -2.94
CA ASN A 105 -10.48 -27.64 -3.87
C ASN A 105 -10.28 -27.25 -5.34
N LEU A 106 -9.36 -26.30 -5.65
CA LEU A 106 -8.98 -25.88 -6.99
C LEU A 106 -7.46 -25.94 -7.17
N ALA A 107 -7.01 -26.16 -8.42
CA ALA A 107 -5.62 -26.13 -8.85
C ALA A 107 -5.41 -24.99 -9.86
N CYS A 108 -5.48 -23.74 -9.41
CA CYS A 108 -5.33 -22.57 -10.27
C CYS A 108 -3.88 -22.44 -10.75
N LYS A 109 -3.67 -22.32 -12.07
CA LYS A 109 -2.32 -22.20 -12.68
C LYS A 109 -1.53 -20.97 -12.21
N TYR A 110 -2.19 -19.95 -11.72
CA TYR A 110 -1.59 -18.71 -11.20
C TYR A 110 -1.53 -18.67 -9.67
N CYS A 111 -1.81 -19.77 -8.98
CA CYS A 111 -1.85 -19.80 -7.53
C CYS A 111 -0.44 -19.63 -6.94
N PHE A 112 -0.22 -18.55 -6.20
CA PHE A 112 1.05 -18.30 -5.52
C PHE A 112 1.27 -19.24 -4.30
N ALA A 113 0.21 -19.91 -3.85
CA ALA A 113 0.18 -20.76 -2.68
C ALA A 113 0.30 -22.29 -3.02
N GLU A 114 0.65 -22.63 -4.27
CA GLU A 114 0.80 -24.03 -4.72
C GLU A 114 -0.38 -24.92 -4.29
N GLU A 115 -1.56 -24.65 -4.84
CA GLU A 115 -2.81 -25.34 -4.48
C GLU A 115 -3.19 -25.21 -2.99
N GLY A 116 -2.66 -24.18 -2.32
CA GLY A 116 -2.93 -23.88 -0.92
C GLY A 116 -1.95 -24.49 0.08
N GLU A 117 -0.96 -25.26 -0.37
CA GLU A 117 0.01 -25.93 0.51
C GLU A 117 1.11 -25.00 1.05
N TYR A 118 1.38 -23.86 0.39
CA TYR A 118 2.41 -22.89 0.78
C TYR A 118 3.79 -23.52 1.01
N HIS A 119 4.24 -24.38 0.09
CA HIS A 119 5.48 -25.17 0.19
C HIS A 119 5.56 -26.08 1.43
N GLY A 120 4.43 -26.39 2.02
CA GLY A 120 4.33 -27.18 3.24
C GLY A 120 3.56 -28.48 3.06
N ARG A 121 2.67 -28.74 3.97
CA ARG A 121 1.78 -29.90 3.95
C ARG A 121 0.32 -29.45 3.98
N ARG A 122 -0.56 -30.24 3.41
CA ARG A 122 -2.00 -30.06 3.57
C ARG A 122 -2.40 -30.18 5.02
N ALA A 123 -3.08 -29.16 5.53
CA ALA A 123 -3.52 -29.11 6.92
C ALA A 123 -4.66 -28.11 7.07
N LEU A 124 -5.51 -28.35 8.07
CA LEU A 124 -6.55 -27.42 8.49
C LEU A 124 -6.19 -26.86 9.87
N MET A 125 -6.44 -25.57 10.09
CA MET A 125 -6.21 -24.93 11.38
C MET A 125 -7.18 -25.50 12.41
N SER A 126 -6.70 -25.84 13.61
CA SER A 126 -7.60 -26.22 14.70
C SER A 126 -8.23 -24.98 15.34
N TYR A 127 -9.39 -25.15 15.97
CA TYR A 127 -10.05 -24.10 16.72
C TYR A 127 -9.13 -23.48 17.79
N GLU A 128 -8.38 -24.31 18.52
CA GLU A 128 -7.48 -23.87 19.58
C GLU A 128 -6.37 -22.95 19.07
N VAL A 129 -5.84 -23.20 17.88
CA VAL A 129 -4.83 -22.35 17.26
C VAL A 129 -5.45 -21.00 16.88
N GLY A 130 -6.61 -21.02 16.21
CA GLY A 130 -7.32 -19.80 15.84
C GLY A 130 -7.75 -18.97 17.05
N LYS A 131 -8.24 -19.64 18.11
CA LYS A 131 -8.58 -19.00 19.38
C LYS A 131 -7.37 -18.29 19.99
N LYS A 132 -6.21 -18.93 20.07
CA LYS A 132 -4.97 -18.32 20.57
C LYS A 132 -4.54 -17.12 19.71
N ALA A 133 -4.76 -17.16 18.41
CA ALA A 133 -4.47 -16.05 17.53
C ALA A 133 -5.37 -14.83 17.83
N LEU A 134 -6.67 -15.03 18.07
CA LEU A 134 -7.58 -13.97 18.50
C LEU A 134 -7.20 -13.41 19.86
N ASP A 135 -6.86 -14.26 20.84
CA ASP A 135 -6.39 -13.85 22.17
C ASP A 135 -5.10 -13.00 22.04
N PHE A 136 -4.16 -13.41 21.18
CA PHE A 136 -2.95 -12.65 20.87
C PHE A 136 -3.28 -11.27 20.27
N LEU A 137 -4.20 -11.20 19.30
CA LEU A 137 -4.62 -9.94 18.68
C LEU A 137 -5.19 -8.98 19.74
N ILE A 138 -6.06 -9.47 20.61
CA ILE A 138 -6.66 -8.68 21.69
C ILE A 138 -5.57 -8.16 22.62
N ALA A 139 -4.70 -9.04 23.10
CA ALA A 139 -3.65 -8.70 24.07
C ALA A 139 -2.64 -7.67 23.52
N ASN A 140 -2.36 -7.71 22.21
CA ASN A 140 -1.36 -6.86 21.57
C ASN A 140 -1.94 -5.65 20.81
N SER A 141 -3.25 -5.39 20.93
CA SER A 141 -3.91 -4.29 20.21
C SER A 141 -3.94 -2.97 21.00
N GLY A 142 -3.45 -2.95 22.25
CA GLY A 142 -3.45 -1.76 23.10
C GLY A 142 -4.86 -1.14 23.24
N SER A 143 -4.95 0.16 23.13
CA SER A 143 -6.22 0.91 23.17
C SER A 143 -7.04 0.84 21.88
N ARG A 144 -6.55 0.21 20.82
CA ARG A 144 -7.25 0.09 19.53
C ARG A 144 -8.52 -0.73 19.70
N ARG A 145 -9.67 -0.13 19.38
CA ARG A 145 -10.97 -0.79 19.49
C ARG A 145 -11.30 -1.64 18.27
N ASN A 146 -11.05 -1.12 17.06
CA ASN A 146 -11.39 -1.80 15.81
C ASN A 146 -10.24 -2.72 15.39
N LEU A 147 -10.51 -4.01 15.30
CA LEU A 147 -9.58 -5.06 14.92
C LEU A 147 -10.07 -5.78 13.67
N GLU A 148 -9.16 -6.34 12.90
CA GLU A 148 -9.48 -7.01 11.65
C GLU A 148 -8.94 -8.44 11.66
N VAL A 149 -9.73 -9.38 11.18
CA VAL A 149 -9.33 -10.78 10.99
C VAL A 149 -9.79 -11.23 9.62
N ASP A 150 -8.84 -11.57 8.77
CA ASP A 150 -9.09 -12.14 7.47
C ASP A 150 -8.85 -13.64 7.50
N PHE A 151 -9.88 -14.40 7.16
CA PHE A 151 -9.79 -15.85 6.97
C PHE A 151 -9.34 -16.13 5.54
N PHE A 152 -8.15 -16.67 5.41
CA PHE A 152 -7.45 -16.88 4.18
C PHE A 152 -6.88 -18.30 4.07
N GLY A 153 -6.03 -18.56 3.07
CA GLY A 153 -5.31 -19.82 2.90
C GLY A 153 -5.46 -20.37 1.49
N GLY A 154 -5.58 -21.67 1.34
CA GLY A 154 -5.97 -22.30 0.10
C GLY A 154 -7.44 -22.02 -0.20
N GLU A 155 -8.36 -22.78 0.43
CA GLU A 155 -9.80 -22.47 0.42
C GLU A 155 -10.36 -22.49 1.84
N PRO A 156 -10.67 -21.34 2.44
CA PRO A 156 -11.15 -21.24 3.82
C PRO A 156 -12.46 -21.99 4.07
N LEU A 157 -13.34 -22.11 3.08
CA LEU A 157 -14.61 -22.84 3.25
C LEU A 157 -14.43 -24.33 3.46
N MET A 158 -13.25 -24.91 3.17
CA MET A 158 -12.93 -26.30 3.55
C MET A 158 -12.84 -26.47 5.07
N ASN A 159 -12.65 -25.39 5.82
CA ASN A 159 -12.61 -25.38 7.28
C ASN A 159 -13.68 -24.46 7.88
N TRP A 160 -14.84 -24.44 7.23
CA TRP A 160 -15.92 -23.47 7.54
C TRP A 160 -16.45 -23.55 8.96
N GLN A 161 -16.47 -24.73 9.58
CA GLN A 161 -16.92 -24.87 10.96
C GLN A 161 -16.01 -24.08 11.91
N VAL A 162 -14.70 -24.21 11.76
CA VAL A 162 -13.73 -23.46 12.58
C VAL A 162 -13.85 -21.96 12.36
N VAL A 163 -14.10 -21.50 11.12
CA VAL A 163 -14.38 -20.07 10.84
C VAL A 163 -15.58 -19.60 11.65
N LYS A 164 -16.71 -20.33 11.62
CA LYS A 164 -17.93 -19.97 12.38
C LYS A 164 -17.66 -19.92 13.89
N ASP A 165 -16.95 -20.91 14.42
CA ASP A 165 -16.64 -21.02 15.85
C ASP A 165 -15.73 -19.87 16.31
N LEU A 166 -14.74 -19.49 15.49
CA LEU A 166 -13.86 -18.34 15.77
C LEU A 166 -14.60 -17.01 15.70
N VAL A 167 -15.53 -16.83 14.75
CA VAL A 167 -16.38 -15.64 14.68
C VAL A 167 -17.24 -15.56 15.95
N ALA A 168 -17.89 -16.66 16.35
CA ALA A 168 -18.70 -16.70 17.58
C ALA A 168 -17.86 -16.34 18.81
N TYR A 169 -16.68 -16.95 18.95
CA TYR A 169 -15.74 -16.62 20.01
C TYR A 169 -15.34 -15.14 20.01
N GLY A 170 -14.97 -14.60 18.84
CA GLY A 170 -14.61 -13.19 18.70
C GLY A 170 -15.74 -12.25 19.12
N ARG A 171 -17.01 -12.54 18.76
CA ARG A 171 -18.19 -11.77 19.19
C ARG A 171 -18.40 -11.77 20.70
N GLU A 172 -18.05 -12.85 21.38
CA GLU A 172 -18.06 -12.90 22.85
C GLU A 172 -16.95 -12.03 23.44
N GLN A 173 -15.72 -12.13 22.90
CA GLN A 173 -14.58 -11.37 23.36
C GLN A 173 -14.71 -9.85 23.13
N GLU A 174 -15.45 -9.41 22.12
CA GLU A 174 -15.77 -8.00 21.88
C GLU A 174 -16.37 -7.32 23.12
N LYS A 175 -17.29 -8.02 23.78
CA LYS A 175 -18.01 -7.52 24.96
C LYS A 175 -17.11 -7.41 26.18
N ILE A 176 -16.21 -8.39 26.33
CA ILE A 176 -15.32 -8.51 27.50
C ILE A 176 -14.19 -7.46 27.42
N HIS A 177 -13.64 -7.27 26.22
CA HIS A 177 -12.42 -6.45 26.03
C HIS A 177 -12.68 -5.08 25.38
N ASN A 178 -13.95 -4.67 25.19
CA ASN A 178 -14.33 -3.45 24.48
C ASN A 178 -13.65 -3.32 23.12
N LYS A 179 -13.65 -4.43 22.37
CA LYS A 179 -13.12 -4.51 20.99
C LYS A 179 -14.29 -4.63 20.02
N HIS A 180 -13.98 -4.43 18.73
CA HIS A 180 -14.90 -4.63 17.63
C HIS A 180 -14.14 -5.28 16.46
N PHE A 181 -14.52 -6.51 16.10
CA PHE A 181 -13.88 -7.25 15.02
C PHE A 181 -14.61 -7.06 13.70
N ARG A 182 -13.85 -6.76 12.66
CA ARG A 182 -14.24 -6.96 11.28
C ARG A 182 -13.67 -8.28 10.81
N PHE A 183 -14.55 -9.25 10.53
CA PHE A 183 -14.18 -10.53 9.94
C PHE A 183 -14.39 -10.47 8.43
N THR A 184 -13.41 -10.94 7.68
CA THR A 184 -13.46 -11.10 6.24
C THR A 184 -13.05 -12.53 5.86
N VAL A 185 -13.49 -13.00 4.71
CA VAL A 185 -13.09 -14.28 4.15
C VAL A 185 -12.76 -14.12 2.67
N THR A 186 -11.63 -14.64 2.27
CA THR A 186 -11.22 -14.69 0.86
C THR A 186 -11.39 -16.10 0.34
N THR A 187 -12.37 -16.31 -0.53
CA THR A 187 -12.78 -17.63 -1.02
C THR A 187 -12.93 -17.65 -2.53
N ASN A 188 -12.69 -18.82 -3.15
CA ASN A 188 -13.01 -19.06 -4.56
C ASN A 188 -14.52 -19.25 -4.81
N GLY A 189 -15.33 -19.34 -3.77
CA GLY A 189 -16.77 -19.41 -3.83
C GLY A 189 -17.38 -20.75 -4.24
N VAL A 190 -16.59 -21.75 -4.63
CA VAL A 190 -17.12 -23.05 -5.13
C VAL A 190 -17.90 -23.81 -4.07
N LEU A 191 -17.56 -23.63 -2.80
CA LEU A 191 -18.23 -24.30 -1.68
C LEU A 191 -19.37 -23.45 -1.06
N LEU A 192 -19.69 -22.29 -1.63
CA LEU A 192 -20.87 -21.53 -1.24
C LEU A 192 -22.11 -22.26 -1.76
N ASN A 193 -22.99 -22.60 -0.85
CA ASN A 193 -24.32 -23.18 -1.13
C ASN A 193 -25.35 -22.46 -0.28
N ASP A 194 -26.62 -22.55 -0.70
CA ASP A 194 -27.78 -21.93 -0.06
C ASP A 194 -28.04 -22.48 1.36
#